data_fbd636418759b2710dcfc829ac5788f4
#
_entry.id   fbd636418759b2710dcfc829ac5788f4
#
_cell.length_a   1.000
_cell.length_b   1.000
_cell.length_c   1.000
_cell.angle_alpha   90.00
_cell.angle_beta   90.00
_cell.angle_gamma   90.00
#
_symmetry.space_group_name_H-M   'P 1'
#
loop_
_entity.id
_entity.type
_entity.pdbx_description
1 polymer ?
#
loop_
_entity_poly.entity_id
_entity_poly.type
_entity_poly.pdbx_seq_one_letter_code
_entity_poly.pdbx_strand_id
1 'polypeptide(L)'
;MKKIIILPALFFFACIHFLHAQNKVIDQVVAVIGSNMIMLSDIENEYAQYVMQGYNKGDSSFKCVLLEELLFRKLLLNQAQIDSVQVTDSQVEADLDRRIAYYTKQMGGEDNLEKYLNKSIIEFKNEMREAQKNMILQQNVESKITENVKVTPSEVKIYFNNLLKDSVPIVSSVVEVGQIVKMPKVNEEEKAKTKEKLNVIRERILKGEDFATLAVLYSEDDATSSNGGELGLTSRGELDAAFESAAFKLKPDEVSPIVTSKYGYHIIKLIERRGELINVRHILIKTKVATEDLLKAKTSLDSIYALIKSDSITFEDAAMKYSDDPSKKNRGLLVNTETGTSKFEPDQLDQTVFFVVDKLKAGEISQPVPMKTDEGKQAYRILFLKSRTDPHRANMKDDYDYIQAAALKQKQNKIIEEWIKKKAVATYIHIADEYKSCKFNYQWFN
;
A
#
# COMPACT_ATOMS: atom_id res chain seq x y z
N MET A 1 -25.30 -25.57 -96.45
CA MET A 1 -24.87 -25.80 -95.05
C MET A 1 -24.23 -24.55 -94.57
N LYS A 2 -24.99 -23.70 -93.80
CA LYS A 2 -24.49 -22.46 -93.20
C LYS A 2 -24.40 -22.68 -91.73
N LYS A 3 -23.20 -22.59 -91.16
CA LYS A 3 -22.94 -22.66 -89.73
C LYS A 3 -23.21 -21.26 -89.11
N ILE A 4 -24.18 -21.17 -88.22
CA ILE A 4 -24.44 -20.00 -87.44
C ILE A 4 -23.56 -20.08 -86.17
N ILE A 5 -22.68 -19.10 -86.00
CA ILE A 5 -21.87 -18.94 -84.78
C ILE A 5 -22.64 -18.00 -83.86
N ILE A 6 -23.11 -18.52 -82.70
CA ILE A 6 -23.71 -17.76 -81.67
C ILE A 6 -22.60 -17.32 -80.71
N LEU A 7 -22.44 -15.97 -80.55
CA LEU A 7 -21.51 -15.32 -79.63
C LEU A 7 -22.24 -15.15 -78.33
N PRO A 8 -21.75 -15.61 -77.17
CA PRO A 8 -22.37 -15.29 -75.91
C PRO A 8 -21.92 -13.90 -75.43
N ALA A 9 -22.88 -13.01 -75.27
CA ALA A 9 -22.72 -11.69 -74.60
C ALA A 9 -22.37 -11.90 -73.11
N LEU A 10 -21.13 -11.57 -72.70
CA LEU A 10 -20.71 -11.56 -71.34
C LEU A 10 -21.31 -10.32 -70.64
N PHE A 11 -22.31 -10.53 -69.80
CA PHE A 11 -22.91 -9.50 -68.98
C PHE A 11 -21.99 -9.24 -67.78
N PHE A 12 -21.19 -8.19 -67.87
CA PHE A 12 -20.31 -7.75 -66.81
C PHE A 12 -21.14 -7.01 -65.74
N PHE A 13 -21.63 -7.75 -64.74
CA PHE A 13 -22.36 -7.16 -63.60
C PHE A 13 -21.30 -6.55 -62.65
N ALA A 14 -21.06 -5.24 -62.80
CA ALA A 14 -20.22 -4.49 -61.87
C ALA A 14 -20.93 -4.38 -60.53
N CYS A 15 -20.61 -5.26 -59.58
CA CYS A 15 -20.96 -5.09 -58.18
C CYS A 15 -20.20 -3.89 -57.60
N ILE A 16 -20.84 -2.74 -57.59
CA ILE A 16 -20.36 -1.58 -56.83
C ILE A 16 -20.61 -1.90 -55.35
N HIS A 17 -19.62 -2.49 -54.71
CA HIS A 17 -19.59 -2.54 -53.24
C HIS A 17 -19.39 -1.11 -52.74
N PHE A 18 -20.48 -0.50 -52.23
CA PHE A 18 -20.38 0.66 -51.35
C PHE A 18 -19.61 0.21 -50.13
N LEU A 19 -18.30 0.44 -50.15
CA LEU A 19 -17.50 0.43 -48.93
C LEU A 19 -18.03 1.57 -48.03
N HIS A 20 -18.94 1.23 -47.16
CA HIS A 20 -19.24 2.09 -46.01
C HIS A 20 -17.95 2.02 -45.17
N ALA A 21 -17.08 3.00 -45.35
CA ALA A 21 -16.05 3.32 -44.39
C ALA A 21 -16.80 3.72 -43.11
N GLN A 22 -17.00 2.77 -42.22
CA GLN A 22 -17.37 3.07 -40.85
C GLN A 22 -16.21 3.90 -40.33
N ASN A 23 -16.41 5.21 -40.19
CA ASN A 23 -15.57 6.05 -39.38
C ASN A 23 -15.60 5.48 -37.96
N LYS A 24 -14.67 4.57 -37.67
CA LYS A 24 -14.48 4.07 -36.31
C LYS A 24 -13.94 5.24 -35.54
N VAL A 25 -14.82 5.97 -34.86
CA VAL A 25 -14.43 7.00 -33.90
C VAL A 25 -13.54 6.28 -32.89
N ILE A 26 -12.27 6.62 -32.87
CA ILE A 26 -11.29 5.96 -32.00
C ILE A 26 -11.59 6.30 -30.55
N ASP A 27 -11.98 7.55 -30.28
CA ASP A 27 -12.49 8.03 -29.01
C ASP A 27 -13.27 9.35 -29.24
N GLN A 28 -14.13 9.74 -28.31
CA GLN A 28 -14.98 10.92 -28.43
C GLN A 28 -14.73 11.86 -27.25
N VAL A 29 -14.58 13.17 -27.54
CA VAL A 29 -14.52 14.18 -26.47
C VAL A 29 -15.93 14.41 -25.95
N VAL A 30 -16.14 14.07 -24.68
CA VAL A 30 -17.41 14.22 -23.97
C VAL A 30 -17.50 15.59 -23.29
N ALA A 31 -16.42 16.07 -22.75
CA ALA A 31 -16.38 17.40 -22.14
C ALA A 31 -15.00 18.06 -22.24
N VAL A 32 -14.99 19.40 -22.17
CA VAL A 32 -13.78 20.21 -22.10
C VAL A 32 -13.89 21.15 -20.92
N ILE A 33 -12.86 21.22 -20.07
CA ILE A 33 -12.77 22.10 -18.90
C ILE A 33 -11.43 22.86 -18.97
N GLY A 34 -11.47 24.14 -19.33
CA GLY A 34 -10.26 24.91 -19.61
C GLY A 34 -9.46 24.26 -20.74
N SER A 35 -8.23 23.80 -20.44
CA SER A 35 -7.36 23.05 -21.36
C SER A 35 -7.49 21.54 -21.25
N ASN A 36 -8.32 21.04 -20.35
CA ASN A 36 -8.43 19.59 -20.07
C ASN A 36 -9.65 19.00 -20.78
N MET A 37 -9.51 17.79 -21.31
CA MET A 37 -10.57 17.04 -21.97
C MET A 37 -10.99 15.83 -21.14
N ILE A 38 -12.25 15.44 -21.29
CA ILE A 38 -12.79 14.17 -20.82
C ILE A 38 -13.21 13.39 -22.06
N MET A 39 -12.67 12.19 -22.21
CA MET A 39 -12.98 11.30 -23.31
C MET A 39 -14.09 10.33 -22.94
N LEU A 40 -14.77 9.77 -23.92
CA LEU A 40 -15.75 8.73 -23.71
C LEU A 40 -15.12 7.50 -23.02
N SER A 41 -13.90 7.16 -23.43
CA SER A 41 -13.12 6.08 -22.81
C SER A 41 -12.86 6.31 -21.33
N ASP A 42 -12.70 7.55 -20.86
CA ASP A 42 -12.51 7.84 -19.43
C ASP A 42 -13.74 7.40 -18.62
N ILE A 43 -14.94 7.72 -19.11
CA ILE A 43 -16.21 7.35 -18.47
C ILE A 43 -16.40 5.84 -18.50
N GLU A 44 -16.16 5.19 -19.66
CA GLU A 44 -16.36 3.76 -19.82
C GLU A 44 -15.39 2.95 -18.96
N ASN A 45 -14.14 3.38 -18.84
CA ASN A 45 -13.14 2.74 -17.99
C ASN A 45 -13.52 2.84 -16.50
N GLU A 46 -13.94 4.01 -16.02
CA GLU A 46 -14.41 4.14 -14.64
C GLU A 46 -15.67 3.32 -14.40
N TYR A 47 -16.64 3.36 -15.34
CA TYR A 47 -17.82 2.54 -15.25
C TYR A 47 -17.51 1.04 -15.15
N ALA A 48 -16.57 0.56 -15.97
CA ALA A 48 -16.11 -0.84 -15.91
C ALA A 48 -15.52 -1.21 -14.54
N GLN A 49 -14.73 -0.32 -13.92
CA GLN A 49 -14.19 -0.55 -12.58
C GLN A 49 -15.29 -0.69 -11.52
N TYR A 50 -16.31 0.17 -11.55
CA TYR A 50 -17.44 0.06 -10.61
C TYR A 50 -18.24 -1.22 -10.82
N VAL A 51 -18.42 -1.64 -12.09
CA VAL A 51 -19.10 -2.91 -12.41
C VAL A 51 -18.31 -4.11 -11.86
N MET A 52 -16.97 -4.09 -11.94
CA MET A 52 -16.11 -5.13 -11.33
C MET A 52 -16.24 -5.18 -9.80
N GLN A 53 -16.54 -4.06 -9.16
CA GLN A 53 -16.79 -3.96 -7.72
C GLN A 53 -18.23 -4.35 -7.31
N GLY A 54 -19.06 -4.80 -8.25
CA GLY A 54 -20.41 -5.29 -7.98
C GLY A 54 -21.54 -4.27 -8.20
N TYR A 55 -21.24 -3.12 -8.80
CA TYR A 55 -22.29 -2.18 -9.20
C TYR A 55 -23.14 -2.75 -10.34
N ASN A 56 -24.44 -2.43 -10.33
CA ASN A 56 -25.42 -3.03 -11.24
C ASN A 56 -25.18 -2.57 -12.69
N LYS A 57 -24.94 -3.53 -13.60
CA LYS A 57 -24.88 -3.26 -15.04
C LYS A 57 -26.26 -2.81 -15.54
N GLY A 58 -26.36 -1.58 -16.05
CA GLY A 58 -27.53 -1.12 -16.78
C GLY A 58 -28.09 0.23 -16.34
N ASP A 59 -27.56 0.86 -15.31
CA ASP A 59 -27.95 2.20 -14.92
C ASP A 59 -27.17 3.25 -15.73
N SER A 60 -27.75 3.71 -16.85
CA SER A 60 -27.18 4.78 -17.66
C SER A 60 -27.07 6.11 -16.92
N SER A 61 -27.87 6.31 -15.85
CA SER A 61 -27.82 7.52 -15.03
C SER A 61 -26.51 7.58 -14.22
N PHE A 62 -25.92 6.42 -13.92
CA PHE A 62 -24.65 6.34 -13.20
C PHE A 62 -23.47 6.92 -14.00
N LYS A 63 -23.50 6.83 -15.34
CA LYS A 63 -22.49 7.48 -16.19
C LYS A 63 -22.53 9.01 -16.07
N CYS A 64 -23.70 9.59 -15.80
CA CYS A 64 -23.83 11.02 -15.51
C CYS A 64 -23.12 11.39 -14.18
N VAL A 65 -23.21 10.54 -13.16
CA VAL A 65 -22.51 10.73 -11.89
C VAL A 65 -20.99 10.66 -12.10
N LEU A 66 -20.52 9.67 -12.86
CA LEU A 66 -19.10 9.53 -13.19
C LEU A 66 -18.59 10.73 -14.00
N LEU A 67 -19.38 11.21 -14.96
CA LEU A 67 -19.03 12.40 -15.71
C LEU A 67 -18.90 13.62 -14.79
N GLU A 68 -19.83 13.81 -13.84
CA GLU A 68 -19.74 14.92 -12.88
C GLU A 68 -18.50 14.83 -12.00
N GLU A 69 -18.11 13.63 -11.58
CA GLU A 69 -16.87 13.41 -10.84
C GLU A 69 -15.63 13.74 -11.67
N LEU A 70 -15.59 13.31 -12.94
CA LEU A 70 -14.52 13.66 -13.87
C LEU A 70 -14.46 15.17 -14.14
N LEU A 71 -15.60 15.86 -14.29
CA LEU A 71 -15.68 17.31 -14.43
C LEU A 71 -15.03 18.00 -13.22
N PHE A 72 -15.34 17.58 -12.02
CA PHE A 72 -14.74 18.10 -10.80
C PHE A 72 -13.22 17.88 -10.78
N ARG A 73 -12.74 16.67 -11.07
CA ARG A 73 -11.32 16.35 -11.13
C ARG A 73 -10.58 17.21 -12.16
N LYS A 74 -11.15 17.42 -13.35
CA LYS A 74 -10.56 18.28 -14.38
C LYS A 74 -10.61 19.75 -14.00
N LEU A 75 -11.62 20.20 -13.25
CA LEU A 75 -11.70 21.57 -12.72
C LEU A 75 -10.57 21.83 -11.70
N LEU A 76 -10.27 20.86 -10.82
CA LEU A 76 -9.13 20.92 -9.91
C LEU A 76 -7.79 21.00 -10.67
N LEU A 77 -7.61 20.19 -11.72
CA LEU A 77 -6.40 20.24 -12.54
C LEU A 77 -6.25 21.59 -13.27
N ASN A 78 -7.35 22.13 -13.82
CA ASN A 78 -7.35 23.44 -14.41
C ASN A 78 -6.95 24.53 -13.39
N GLN A 79 -7.45 24.43 -12.16
CA GLN A 79 -7.06 25.35 -11.08
C GLN A 79 -5.59 25.16 -10.67
N ALA A 80 -5.08 23.92 -10.63
CA ALA A 80 -3.67 23.65 -10.37
C ALA A 80 -2.76 24.35 -11.38
N GLN A 81 -3.13 24.36 -12.66
CA GLN A 81 -2.41 25.06 -13.73
C GLN A 81 -2.44 26.58 -13.52
N ILE A 82 -3.63 27.15 -13.22
CA ILE A 82 -3.81 28.58 -12.97
C ILE A 82 -2.97 29.03 -11.76
N ASP A 83 -2.98 28.24 -10.68
CA ASP A 83 -2.26 28.54 -9.44
C ASP A 83 -0.77 28.13 -9.51
N SER A 84 -0.30 27.59 -10.63
CA SER A 84 1.07 27.09 -10.82
C SER A 84 1.53 26.12 -9.71
N VAL A 85 0.64 25.22 -9.30
CA VAL A 85 0.95 24.20 -8.29
C VAL A 85 2.01 23.26 -8.83
N GLN A 86 3.09 23.06 -8.09
CA GLN A 86 4.21 22.21 -8.48
C GLN A 86 4.12 20.85 -7.78
N VAL A 87 4.39 19.81 -8.53
CA VAL A 87 4.61 18.43 -8.04
C VAL A 87 5.90 17.93 -8.66
N THR A 88 6.84 17.52 -7.83
CA THR A 88 8.14 17.01 -8.30
C THR A 88 8.05 15.54 -8.71
N ASP A 89 8.90 15.12 -9.64
CA ASP A 89 8.97 13.72 -10.05
C ASP A 89 9.33 12.81 -8.85
N SER A 90 10.17 13.29 -7.93
CA SER A 90 10.49 12.56 -6.70
C SER A 90 9.27 12.30 -5.80
N GLN A 91 8.32 13.24 -5.72
CA GLN A 91 7.07 13.03 -4.98
C GLN A 91 6.20 11.96 -5.64
N VAL A 92 6.13 11.98 -6.99
CA VAL A 92 5.37 10.99 -7.77
C VAL A 92 5.97 9.59 -7.59
N GLU A 93 7.30 9.48 -7.73
CA GLU A 93 7.99 8.19 -7.55
C GLU A 93 7.81 7.64 -6.13
N ALA A 94 7.99 8.47 -5.11
CA ALA A 94 7.84 8.05 -3.71
C ALA A 94 6.41 7.55 -3.40
N ASP A 95 5.40 8.14 -4.02
CA ASP A 95 4.01 7.68 -3.81
C ASP A 95 3.71 6.39 -4.58
N LEU A 96 4.21 6.27 -5.81
CA LEU A 96 4.13 5.03 -6.59
C LEU A 96 4.83 3.88 -5.87
N ASP A 97 6.05 4.11 -5.35
CA ASP A 97 6.81 3.10 -4.60
C ASP A 97 6.06 2.61 -3.36
N ARG A 98 5.45 3.52 -2.62
CA ARG A 98 4.65 3.18 -1.43
C ARG A 98 3.45 2.30 -1.80
N ARG A 99 2.74 2.63 -2.88
CA ARG A 99 1.60 1.84 -3.37
C ARG A 99 2.04 0.46 -3.84
N ILE A 100 3.12 0.40 -4.62
CA ILE A 100 3.67 -0.87 -5.11
C ILE A 100 4.11 -1.75 -3.95
N ALA A 101 4.85 -1.20 -2.98
CA ALA A 101 5.27 -1.94 -1.79
C ALA A 101 4.07 -2.51 -1.00
N TYR A 102 2.98 -1.74 -0.90
CA TYR A 102 1.75 -2.21 -0.27
C TYR A 102 1.14 -3.40 -1.03
N TYR A 103 0.98 -3.30 -2.36
CA TYR A 103 0.41 -4.40 -3.15
C TYR A 103 1.36 -5.60 -3.24
N THR A 104 2.66 -5.39 -3.34
CA THR A 104 3.67 -6.45 -3.29
C THR A 104 3.56 -7.27 -2.01
N LYS A 105 3.39 -6.58 -0.87
CA LYS A 105 3.18 -7.26 0.42
C LYS A 105 1.88 -8.07 0.44
N GLN A 106 0.79 -7.54 -0.08
CA GLN A 106 -0.49 -8.25 -0.15
C GLN A 106 -0.46 -9.45 -1.09
N MET A 107 0.24 -9.35 -2.21
CA MET A 107 0.36 -10.41 -3.22
C MET A 107 1.41 -11.46 -2.86
N GLY A 108 2.18 -11.25 -1.78
CA GLY A 108 3.22 -12.18 -1.34
C GLY A 108 4.48 -12.16 -2.19
N GLY A 109 4.80 -11.02 -2.83
CA GLY A 109 6.04 -10.78 -3.58
C GLY A 109 5.85 -10.07 -4.92
N GLU A 110 6.94 -9.52 -5.44
CA GLU A 110 6.97 -8.76 -6.71
C GLU A 110 6.56 -9.62 -7.90
N ASP A 111 7.08 -10.84 -8.00
CA ASP A 111 6.75 -11.78 -9.08
C ASP A 111 5.25 -12.06 -9.20
N ASN A 112 4.57 -12.16 -8.05
CA ASN A 112 3.13 -12.38 -8.02
C ASN A 112 2.37 -11.12 -8.47
N LEU A 113 2.84 -9.95 -8.07
CA LEU A 113 2.28 -8.68 -8.50
C LEU A 113 2.46 -8.48 -10.01
N GLU A 114 3.67 -8.73 -10.56
CA GLU A 114 3.94 -8.63 -12.00
C GLU A 114 3.11 -9.62 -12.83
N LYS A 115 2.94 -10.85 -12.36
CA LYS A 115 2.03 -11.84 -12.97
C LYS A 115 0.58 -11.36 -12.98
N TYR A 116 0.13 -10.77 -11.87
CA TYR A 116 -1.23 -10.20 -11.78
C TYR A 116 -1.42 -9.01 -12.72
N LEU A 117 -0.44 -8.11 -12.79
CA LEU A 117 -0.46 -6.94 -13.67
C LEU A 117 -0.22 -7.31 -15.15
N ASN A 118 0.32 -8.49 -15.43
CA ASN A 118 0.78 -8.95 -16.74
C ASN A 118 1.79 -7.98 -17.39
N LYS A 119 2.62 -7.34 -16.56
CA LYS A 119 3.70 -6.42 -16.95
C LYS A 119 4.67 -6.22 -15.81
N SER A 120 5.87 -5.71 -16.11
CA SER A 120 6.86 -5.39 -15.07
C SER A 120 6.41 -4.20 -14.21
N ILE A 121 6.89 -4.16 -12.96
CA ILE A 121 6.65 -3.02 -12.05
C ILE A 121 7.14 -1.71 -12.66
N ILE A 122 8.28 -1.73 -13.36
CA ILE A 122 8.84 -0.54 -14.03
C ILE A 122 7.89 -0.04 -15.12
N GLU A 123 7.36 -0.92 -15.94
CA GLU A 123 6.41 -0.59 -16.99
C GLU A 123 5.12 -0.03 -16.40
N PHE A 124 4.59 -0.68 -15.37
CA PHE A 124 3.42 -0.21 -14.64
C PHE A 124 3.63 1.18 -14.04
N LYS A 125 4.78 1.44 -13.39
CA LYS A 125 5.12 2.77 -12.86
C LYS A 125 5.14 3.82 -13.96
N ASN A 126 5.74 3.51 -15.11
CA ASN A 126 5.81 4.46 -16.24
C ASN A 126 4.42 4.82 -16.76
N GLU A 127 3.52 3.85 -16.87
CA GLU A 127 2.12 4.07 -17.28
C GLU A 127 1.35 4.91 -16.26
N MET A 128 1.57 4.67 -14.96
CA MET A 128 0.83 5.33 -13.90
C MET A 128 1.35 6.71 -13.51
N ARG A 129 2.58 7.07 -13.95
CA ARG A 129 3.26 8.30 -13.51
C ARG A 129 2.43 9.57 -13.73
N GLU A 130 1.87 9.76 -14.92
CA GLU A 130 1.08 10.96 -15.24
C GLU A 130 -0.25 10.98 -14.47
N ALA A 131 -0.92 9.84 -14.35
CA ALA A 131 -2.14 9.72 -13.56
C ALA A 131 -1.88 10.02 -12.08
N GLN A 132 -0.76 9.53 -11.54
CA GLN A 132 -0.35 9.79 -10.17
C GLN A 132 -0.02 11.26 -9.93
N LYS A 133 0.70 11.89 -10.86
CA LYS A 133 1.00 13.32 -10.81
C LYS A 133 -0.28 14.15 -10.77
N ASN A 134 -1.23 13.84 -11.64
CA ASN A 134 -2.53 14.51 -11.69
C ASN A 134 -3.32 14.33 -10.39
N MET A 135 -3.28 13.15 -9.79
CA MET A 135 -3.92 12.90 -8.50
C MET A 135 -3.31 13.76 -7.38
N ILE A 136 -1.97 13.86 -7.30
CA ILE A 136 -1.29 14.71 -6.31
C ILE A 136 -1.63 16.19 -6.53
N LEU A 137 -1.68 16.65 -7.79
CA LEU A 137 -2.10 18.01 -8.11
C LEU A 137 -3.52 18.31 -7.62
N GLN A 138 -4.47 17.40 -7.88
CA GLN A 138 -5.86 17.52 -7.41
C GLN A 138 -5.92 17.59 -5.88
N GLN A 139 -5.23 16.69 -5.19
CA GLN A 139 -5.18 16.67 -3.72
C GLN A 139 -4.58 17.95 -3.14
N ASN A 140 -3.52 18.47 -3.75
CA ASN A 140 -2.90 19.72 -3.30
C ASN A 140 -3.86 20.92 -3.43
N VAL A 141 -4.60 21.01 -4.54
CA VAL A 141 -5.62 22.07 -4.72
C VAL A 141 -6.77 21.90 -3.72
N GLU A 142 -7.30 20.69 -3.55
CA GLU A 142 -8.36 20.41 -2.58
C GLU A 142 -7.92 20.72 -1.15
N SER A 143 -6.70 20.34 -0.79
CA SER A 143 -6.11 20.67 0.51
C SER A 143 -6.01 22.18 0.71
N LYS A 144 -5.58 22.93 -0.31
CA LYS A 144 -5.48 24.39 -0.25
C LYS A 144 -6.83 25.09 -0.10
N ILE A 145 -7.88 24.55 -0.74
CA ILE A 145 -9.26 25.06 -0.59
C ILE A 145 -9.73 24.90 0.85
N THR A 146 -9.32 23.83 1.54
CA THR A 146 -9.82 23.43 2.86
C THR A 146 -8.84 23.67 4.01
N GLU A 147 -7.61 24.15 3.76
CA GLU A 147 -6.53 24.26 4.76
C GLU A 147 -6.90 25.10 6.00
N ASN A 148 -7.72 26.12 5.82
CA ASN A 148 -8.14 27.02 6.88
C ASN A 148 -9.49 26.65 7.50
N VAL A 149 -10.13 25.57 7.05
CA VAL A 149 -11.41 25.11 7.56
C VAL A 149 -11.21 24.42 8.90
N LYS A 150 -11.84 24.96 9.93
CA LYS A 150 -11.83 24.41 11.29
C LYS A 150 -13.26 24.31 11.81
N VAL A 151 -13.49 23.41 12.74
CA VAL A 151 -14.76 23.30 13.45
C VAL A 151 -14.57 23.68 14.94
N THR A 152 -15.51 24.44 15.44
CA THR A 152 -15.59 24.76 16.87
C THR A 152 -16.36 23.66 17.62
N PRO A 153 -16.18 23.51 18.95
CA PRO A 153 -16.97 22.56 19.74
C PRO A 153 -18.50 22.76 19.60
N SER A 154 -18.93 23.99 19.42
CA SER A 154 -20.36 24.30 19.16
C SER A 154 -20.83 23.76 17.84
N GLU A 155 -20.04 23.91 16.76
CA GLU A 155 -20.39 23.36 15.44
C GLU A 155 -20.42 21.84 15.46
N VAL A 156 -19.47 21.18 16.17
CA VAL A 156 -19.46 19.73 16.36
C VAL A 156 -20.75 19.26 17.03
N LYS A 157 -21.18 19.97 18.10
CA LYS A 157 -22.43 19.67 18.79
C LYS A 157 -23.67 19.87 17.90
N ILE A 158 -23.70 20.93 17.11
CA ILE A 158 -24.78 21.19 16.14
C ILE A 158 -24.82 20.09 15.09
N TYR A 159 -23.64 19.72 14.52
CA TYR A 159 -23.54 18.62 13.56
C TYR A 159 -24.15 17.34 14.13
N PHE A 160 -23.72 16.93 15.33
CA PHE A 160 -24.17 15.69 15.96
C PHE A 160 -25.66 15.69 16.26
N ASN A 161 -26.20 16.81 16.78
CA ASN A 161 -27.62 16.95 17.09
C ASN A 161 -28.51 16.94 15.84
N ASN A 162 -27.97 17.34 14.68
CA ASN A 162 -28.70 17.35 13.40
C ASN A 162 -28.67 15.98 12.71
N LEU A 163 -27.87 15.01 13.20
CA LEU A 163 -27.95 13.64 12.69
C LEU A 163 -29.30 13.02 13.08
N LEU A 164 -29.96 12.43 12.10
CA LEU A 164 -31.13 11.61 12.37
C LEU A 164 -30.71 10.45 13.28
N LYS A 165 -31.56 10.04 14.20
CA LYS A 165 -31.24 8.96 15.17
C LYS A 165 -30.71 7.69 14.50
N ASP A 166 -31.24 7.37 13.34
CA ASP A 166 -30.82 6.18 12.57
C ASP A 166 -29.55 6.42 11.74
N SER A 167 -29.15 7.68 11.57
CA SER A 167 -27.90 8.08 10.86
C SER A 167 -26.71 8.29 11.79
N VAL A 168 -26.90 8.15 13.12
CA VAL A 168 -25.79 8.18 14.06
C VAL A 168 -24.93 6.94 13.81
N PRO A 169 -23.65 7.09 13.41
CA PRO A 169 -22.84 5.95 13.06
C PRO A 169 -22.63 5.01 14.25
N ILE A 170 -22.51 3.73 13.94
CA ILE A 170 -22.08 2.72 14.91
C ILE A 170 -20.56 2.75 14.93
N VAL A 171 -19.99 3.03 16.10
CA VAL A 171 -18.58 2.91 16.35
C VAL A 171 -18.29 1.44 16.63
N SER A 172 -17.38 0.85 15.88
CA SER A 172 -16.94 -0.52 16.07
C SER A 172 -16.31 -0.73 17.44
N SER A 173 -16.26 -1.96 17.91
CA SER A 173 -15.45 -2.29 19.06
C SER A 173 -14.01 -1.82 18.86
N VAL A 174 -13.45 -1.18 19.87
CA VAL A 174 -12.06 -0.70 19.85
C VAL A 174 -11.32 -1.37 21.00
N VAL A 175 -10.10 -1.85 20.73
CA VAL A 175 -9.24 -2.47 21.74
C VAL A 175 -7.93 -1.72 21.88
N GLU A 176 -7.40 -1.65 23.11
CA GLU A 176 -6.02 -1.29 23.38
C GLU A 176 -5.26 -2.54 23.82
N VAL A 177 -4.20 -2.86 23.08
CA VAL A 177 -3.43 -4.09 23.27
C VAL A 177 -1.99 -3.75 23.61
N GLY A 178 -1.47 -4.45 24.61
CA GLY A 178 -0.05 -4.42 24.93
C GLY A 178 0.64 -5.75 24.68
N GLN A 179 1.98 -5.73 24.56
CA GLN A 179 2.79 -6.95 24.46
C GLN A 179 4.09 -6.86 25.26
N ILE A 180 4.53 -8.02 25.76
CA ILE A 180 5.87 -8.23 26.29
C ILE A 180 6.48 -9.34 25.45
N VAL A 181 7.57 -9.05 24.76
CA VAL A 181 8.24 -9.99 23.85
C VAL A 181 9.56 -10.43 24.47
N LYS A 182 9.87 -11.72 24.36
CA LYS A 182 11.19 -12.30 24.62
C LYS A 182 11.73 -12.96 23.37
N MET A 183 12.86 -12.45 22.90
CA MET A 183 13.64 -13.05 21.83
C MET A 183 14.58 -14.08 22.40
N PRO A 184 14.74 -15.24 21.77
CA PRO A 184 15.76 -16.19 22.13
C PRO A 184 17.14 -15.56 21.90
N LYS A 185 18.04 -15.72 22.87
CA LYS A 185 19.44 -15.34 22.69
C LYS A 185 20.10 -16.40 21.83
N VAL A 186 20.45 -16.01 20.60
CA VAL A 186 21.15 -16.95 19.69
C VAL A 186 22.49 -17.33 20.29
N ASN A 187 22.71 -18.64 20.45
CA ASN A 187 23.92 -19.21 20.98
C ASN A 187 25.13 -18.88 20.08
N GLU A 188 26.27 -18.54 20.68
CA GLU A 188 27.53 -18.25 19.95
C GLU A 188 27.99 -19.47 19.13
N GLU A 189 27.70 -20.70 19.59
CA GLU A 189 27.97 -21.92 18.84
C GLU A 189 27.20 -21.97 17.52
N GLU A 190 25.91 -21.64 17.53
CA GLU A 190 25.09 -21.60 16.28
C GLU A 190 25.53 -20.48 15.34
N LYS A 191 25.96 -19.34 15.88
CA LYS A 191 26.59 -18.28 15.08
C LYS A 191 27.88 -18.76 14.44
N ALA A 192 28.72 -19.47 15.18
CA ALA A 192 29.97 -20.03 14.67
C ALA A 192 29.70 -21.06 13.57
N LYS A 193 28.77 -22.00 13.78
CA LYS A 193 28.35 -22.98 12.75
C LYS A 193 27.82 -22.31 11.49
N THR A 194 27.04 -21.24 11.63
CA THR A 194 26.49 -20.50 10.49
C THR A 194 27.61 -19.83 9.69
N LYS A 195 28.55 -19.17 10.38
CA LYS A 195 29.72 -18.56 9.73
C LYS A 195 30.60 -19.60 9.03
N GLU A 196 30.81 -20.74 9.66
CA GLU A 196 31.59 -21.82 9.07
C GLU A 196 30.95 -22.38 7.80
N LYS A 197 29.64 -22.63 7.84
CA LYS A 197 28.88 -23.05 6.66
C LYS A 197 29.04 -22.04 5.52
N LEU A 198 28.96 -20.75 5.84
CA LEU A 198 29.10 -19.68 4.85
C LEU A 198 30.54 -19.55 4.35
N ASN A 199 31.54 -19.76 5.19
CA ASN A 199 32.97 -19.81 4.78
C ASN A 199 33.23 -20.93 3.77
N VAL A 200 32.69 -22.12 4.00
CA VAL A 200 32.83 -23.24 3.05
C VAL A 200 32.22 -22.85 1.68
N ILE A 201 31.03 -22.22 1.66
CA ILE A 201 30.43 -21.76 0.42
C ILE A 201 31.31 -20.70 -0.25
N ARG A 202 31.84 -19.73 0.52
CA ARG A 202 32.74 -18.69 0.02
C ARG A 202 34.02 -19.27 -0.62
N GLU A 203 34.62 -20.27 0.01
CA GLU A 203 35.81 -20.95 -0.55
C GLU A 203 35.51 -21.65 -1.87
N ARG A 204 34.32 -22.26 -2.01
CA ARG A 204 33.89 -22.88 -3.26
C ARG A 204 33.79 -21.83 -4.37
N ILE A 205 33.18 -20.65 -4.07
CA ILE A 205 33.11 -19.54 -5.01
C ILE A 205 34.49 -19.06 -5.42
N LEU A 206 35.42 -18.89 -4.47
CA LEU A 206 36.77 -18.46 -4.74
C LEU A 206 37.59 -19.49 -5.55
N LYS A 207 37.20 -20.78 -5.50
CA LYS A 207 37.77 -21.85 -6.34
C LYS A 207 37.11 -21.95 -7.73
N GLY A 208 36.17 -21.07 -8.06
CA GLY A 208 35.58 -20.94 -9.39
C GLY A 208 34.21 -21.59 -9.55
N GLU A 209 33.57 -22.06 -8.48
CA GLU A 209 32.16 -22.50 -8.59
C GLU A 209 31.25 -21.30 -8.83
N ASP A 210 30.19 -21.52 -9.61
CA ASP A 210 29.26 -20.44 -9.97
C ASP A 210 28.47 -19.92 -8.78
N PHE A 211 28.56 -18.61 -8.56
CA PHE A 211 27.89 -17.93 -7.44
C PHE A 211 26.37 -18.09 -7.48
N ALA A 212 25.77 -17.94 -8.68
CA ALA A 212 24.32 -18.00 -8.83
C ALA A 212 23.79 -19.39 -8.48
N THR A 213 24.46 -20.43 -8.94
CA THR A 213 24.14 -21.82 -8.61
C THR A 213 24.19 -22.07 -7.10
N LEU A 214 25.23 -21.56 -6.43
CA LEU A 214 25.37 -21.71 -4.97
C LEU A 214 24.34 -20.87 -4.22
N ALA A 215 23.93 -19.72 -4.74
CA ALA A 215 22.85 -18.93 -4.18
C ALA A 215 21.52 -19.66 -4.25
N VAL A 216 21.17 -20.26 -5.38
CA VAL A 216 19.95 -21.08 -5.54
C VAL A 216 19.95 -22.25 -4.56
N LEU A 217 21.10 -22.90 -4.35
CA LEU A 217 21.19 -24.10 -3.50
C LEU A 217 21.22 -23.80 -1.99
N TYR A 218 21.77 -22.67 -1.59
CA TYR A 218 22.12 -22.45 -0.18
C TYR A 218 21.57 -21.16 0.41
N SER A 219 21.17 -20.16 -0.40
CA SER A 219 20.65 -18.91 0.15
C SER A 219 19.29 -19.11 0.79
N GLU A 220 19.15 -18.57 1.99
CA GLU A 220 17.91 -18.55 2.77
C GLU A 220 17.18 -17.19 2.60
N ASP A 221 17.53 -16.44 1.53
CA ASP A 221 16.78 -15.26 1.11
C ASP A 221 15.73 -15.64 0.06
N ASP A 222 14.48 -15.74 0.48
CA ASP A 222 13.38 -16.21 -0.36
C ASP A 222 13.12 -15.27 -1.56
N ALA A 223 13.49 -13.99 -1.44
CA ALA A 223 13.26 -12.99 -2.48
C ALA A 223 14.23 -13.14 -3.67
N THR A 224 15.48 -13.52 -3.41
CA THR A 224 16.53 -13.51 -4.45
C THR A 224 17.16 -14.87 -4.72
N SER A 225 16.99 -15.87 -3.85
CA SER A 225 17.61 -17.19 -3.99
C SER A 225 17.29 -17.85 -5.33
N SER A 226 16.01 -17.79 -5.77
CA SER A 226 15.57 -18.38 -7.04
C SER A 226 16.20 -17.69 -8.27
N ASN A 227 16.61 -16.42 -8.15
CA ASN A 227 17.30 -15.64 -9.19
C ASN A 227 18.83 -15.59 -8.99
N GLY A 228 19.42 -16.62 -8.36
CA GLY A 228 20.87 -16.68 -8.13
C GLY A 228 21.39 -15.60 -7.19
N GLY A 229 20.55 -15.09 -6.29
CA GLY A 229 20.89 -14.09 -5.28
C GLY A 229 20.99 -12.65 -5.80
N GLU A 230 20.52 -12.34 -7.01
CA GLU A 230 20.65 -11.04 -7.64
C GLU A 230 19.60 -10.04 -7.12
N LEU A 231 20.05 -8.87 -6.65
CA LEU A 231 19.21 -7.79 -6.11
C LEU A 231 18.77 -6.78 -7.18
N GLY A 232 19.40 -6.79 -8.38
CA GLY A 232 19.20 -5.74 -9.37
C GLY A 232 19.96 -4.44 -9.01
N LEU A 233 19.75 -3.40 -9.81
CA LEU A 233 20.38 -2.10 -9.59
C LEU A 233 19.76 -1.42 -8.37
N THR A 234 20.59 -1.15 -7.36
CA THR A 234 20.20 -0.52 -6.10
C THR A 234 21.04 0.70 -5.82
N SER A 235 20.44 1.72 -5.19
CA SER A 235 21.09 2.96 -4.75
C SER A 235 21.46 2.92 -3.27
N ARG A 236 22.20 3.96 -2.83
CA ARG A 236 22.49 4.11 -1.40
C ARG A 236 21.23 4.39 -0.60
N GLY A 237 21.15 3.79 0.59
CA GLY A 237 20.03 3.93 1.52
C GLY A 237 18.92 2.89 1.34
N GLU A 238 19.00 2.03 0.31
CA GLU A 238 18.01 0.99 0.05
C GLU A 238 18.33 -0.34 0.74
N LEU A 239 19.58 -0.55 1.14
CA LEU A 239 20.05 -1.81 1.72
C LEU A 239 20.36 -1.65 3.21
N ASP A 240 20.46 -2.80 3.91
CA ASP A 240 20.96 -2.79 5.29
C ASP A 240 22.33 -2.11 5.36
N ALA A 241 22.54 -1.24 6.33
CA ALA A 241 23.74 -0.39 6.42
C ALA A 241 25.06 -1.17 6.39
N ALA A 242 25.12 -2.32 7.06
CA ALA A 242 26.32 -3.16 7.07
C ALA A 242 26.54 -3.85 5.73
N PHE A 243 25.47 -4.35 5.13
CA PHE A 243 25.47 -4.95 3.80
C PHE A 243 25.86 -3.90 2.75
N GLU A 244 25.23 -2.74 2.75
CA GLU A 244 25.52 -1.63 1.85
C GLU A 244 26.97 -1.19 1.92
N SER A 245 27.48 -0.96 3.14
CA SER A 245 28.87 -0.56 3.35
C SER A 245 29.88 -1.56 2.77
N ALA A 246 29.56 -2.85 2.83
CA ALA A 246 30.40 -3.89 2.25
C ALA A 246 30.24 -3.93 0.72
N ALA A 247 29.01 -3.92 0.20
CA ALA A 247 28.72 -4.01 -1.22
C ALA A 247 29.33 -2.86 -2.04
N PHE A 248 29.22 -1.62 -1.54
CA PHE A 248 29.77 -0.45 -2.21
C PHE A 248 31.32 -0.37 -2.21
N LYS A 249 32.01 -1.18 -1.40
CA LYS A 249 33.48 -1.27 -1.41
C LYS A 249 34.03 -2.27 -2.42
N LEU A 250 33.22 -3.19 -2.90
CA LEU A 250 33.64 -4.24 -3.82
C LEU A 250 33.95 -3.67 -5.21
N LYS A 251 34.91 -4.31 -5.87
CA LYS A 251 35.16 -4.17 -7.30
C LYS A 251 34.32 -5.16 -8.09
N PRO A 252 34.04 -4.90 -9.38
CA PRO A 252 33.36 -5.88 -10.23
C PRO A 252 33.95 -7.28 -10.10
N ASP A 253 33.12 -8.30 -9.99
CA ASP A 253 33.45 -9.70 -9.75
C ASP A 253 34.11 -10.05 -8.40
N GLU A 254 34.37 -9.07 -7.54
CA GLU A 254 34.93 -9.31 -6.21
C GLU A 254 33.86 -9.89 -5.27
N VAL A 255 34.31 -10.84 -4.43
CA VAL A 255 33.48 -11.52 -3.42
C VAL A 255 33.89 -11.03 -2.02
N SER A 256 32.90 -10.55 -1.26
CA SER A 256 33.10 -10.00 0.08
C SER A 256 33.61 -11.05 1.08
N PRO A 257 34.22 -10.63 2.19
CA PRO A 257 34.21 -11.40 3.44
C PRO A 257 32.78 -11.65 3.91
N ILE A 258 32.59 -12.44 4.96
CA ILE A 258 31.28 -12.61 5.60
C ILE A 258 30.84 -11.28 6.21
N VAL A 259 29.66 -10.80 5.77
CA VAL A 259 29.01 -9.58 6.26
C VAL A 259 27.90 -9.95 7.20
N THR A 260 27.82 -9.30 8.36
CA THR A 260 26.75 -9.49 9.33
C THR A 260 25.73 -8.37 9.21
N SER A 261 24.46 -8.71 9.00
CA SER A 261 23.32 -7.78 9.00
C SER A 261 22.27 -8.20 10.04
N LYS A 262 21.21 -7.42 10.17
CA LYS A 262 20.05 -7.79 11.00
C LYS A 262 19.34 -9.07 10.51
N TYR A 263 19.50 -9.43 9.24
CA TYR A 263 18.88 -10.62 8.64
C TYR A 263 19.69 -11.91 8.81
N GLY A 264 21.01 -11.80 9.04
CA GLY A 264 21.90 -12.95 9.14
C GLY A 264 23.31 -12.66 8.64
N TYR A 265 23.94 -13.69 8.08
CA TYR A 265 25.27 -13.61 7.51
C TYR A 265 25.22 -13.70 5.99
N HIS A 266 25.97 -12.83 5.32
CA HIS A 266 25.97 -12.71 3.87
C HIS A 266 27.35 -12.89 3.28
N ILE A 267 27.41 -13.43 2.07
CA ILE A 267 28.48 -13.25 1.11
C ILE A 267 27.90 -12.44 -0.05
N ILE A 268 28.64 -11.43 -0.51
CA ILE A 268 28.18 -10.50 -1.54
C ILE A 268 29.17 -10.55 -2.70
N LYS A 269 28.69 -10.56 -3.94
CA LYS A 269 29.49 -10.41 -5.15
C LYS A 269 28.97 -9.22 -5.95
N LEU A 270 29.84 -8.27 -6.30
CA LEU A 270 29.46 -7.17 -7.19
C LEU A 270 29.44 -7.68 -8.63
N ILE A 271 28.31 -7.53 -9.31
CA ILE A 271 28.16 -7.83 -10.74
C ILE A 271 28.63 -6.63 -11.55
N GLU A 272 28.02 -5.46 -11.32
CA GLU A 272 28.34 -4.23 -12.04
C GLU A 272 28.09 -2.98 -11.20
N ARG A 273 28.71 -1.88 -11.62
CA ARG A 273 28.48 -0.55 -11.07
C ARG A 273 28.13 0.41 -12.20
N ARG A 274 27.04 1.16 -12.03
CA ARG A 274 26.59 2.18 -12.97
C ARG A 274 26.46 3.52 -12.24
N GLY A 275 27.51 4.32 -12.21
CA GLY A 275 27.55 5.55 -11.43
C GLY A 275 27.37 5.28 -9.95
N GLU A 276 26.31 5.83 -9.34
CA GLU A 276 25.97 5.62 -7.93
C GLU A 276 25.12 4.35 -7.68
N LEU A 277 24.76 3.60 -8.73
CA LEU A 277 24.03 2.34 -8.61
C LEU A 277 24.99 1.15 -8.65
N ILE A 278 24.64 0.12 -7.87
CA ILE A 278 25.33 -1.18 -7.90
C ILE A 278 24.33 -2.30 -8.16
N ASN A 279 24.75 -3.32 -8.90
CA ASN A 279 24.05 -4.59 -8.98
C ASN A 279 24.91 -5.65 -8.31
N VAL A 280 24.35 -6.35 -7.31
CA VAL A 280 25.05 -7.37 -6.55
C VAL A 280 24.27 -8.67 -6.49
N ARG A 281 24.99 -9.77 -6.30
CA ARG A 281 24.43 -11.05 -5.85
C ARG A 281 24.83 -11.29 -4.42
N HIS A 282 23.95 -11.95 -3.67
CA HIS A 282 24.28 -12.36 -2.31
C HIS A 282 23.80 -13.77 -1.98
N ILE A 283 24.43 -14.36 -0.98
CA ILE A 283 24.00 -15.60 -0.32
C ILE A 283 23.77 -15.25 1.14
N LEU A 284 22.55 -15.40 1.60
CA LEU A 284 22.15 -15.20 2.99
C LEU A 284 22.02 -16.56 3.69
N ILE A 285 22.66 -16.71 4.86
CA ILE A 285 22.36 -17.80 5.80
C ILE A 285 21.90 -17.16 7.12
N LYS A 286 20.69 -17.55 7.53
CA LYS A 286 20.09 -17.10 8.79
C LYS A 286 20.60 -18.00 9.92
N THR A 287 20.94 -17.40 11.08
CA THR A 287 21.31 -18.23 12.24
C THR A 287 20.08 -18.92 12.77
N LYS A 288 20.11 -20.23 12.87
CA LYS A 288 19.01 -21.01 13.45
C LYS A 288 18.95 -20.78 14.95
N VAL A 289 17.74 -20.57 15.45
CA VAL A 289 17.50 -20.53 16.89
C VAL A 289 17.35 -21.97 17.39
N ALA A 290 18.15 -22.35 18.36
CA ALA A 290 18.04 -23.66 18.97
C ALA A 290 16.72 -23.77 19.75
N THR A 291 16.08 -24.94 19.71
CA THR A 291 14.82 -25.20 20.44
C THR A 291 14.97 -24.90 21.93
N GLU A 292 16.14 -25.16 22.49
CA GLU A 292 16.46 -24.88 23.89
C GLU A 292 16.43 -23.36 24.20
N ASP A 293 16.92 -22.52 23.29
CA ASP A 293 16.93 -21.06 23.49
C ASP A 293 15.55 -20.47 23.33
N LEU A 294 14.71 -21.03 22.45
CA LEU A 294 13.28 -20.72 22.38
C LEU A 294 12.57 -21.09 23.68
N LEU A 295 12.88 -22.27 24.24
CA LEU A 295 12.30 -22.70 25.51
C LEU A 295 12.72 -21.78 26.67
N LYS A 296 13.97 -21.35 26.73
CA LYS A 296 14.46 -20.36 27.70
C LYS A 296 13.70 -19.03 27.58
N ALA A 297 13.46 -18.55 26.37
CA ALA A 297 12.68 -17.34 26.16
C ALA A 297 11.24 -17.49 26.67
N LYS A 298 10.59 -18.63 26.36
CA LYS A 298 9.25 -18.95 26.88
C LYS A 298 9.24 -19.03 28.41
N THR A 299 10.16 -19.77 29.05
CA THR A 299 10.26 -19.90 30.51
C THR A 299 10.49 -18.55 31.19
N SER A 300 11.26 -17.65 30.57
CA SER A 300 11.41 -16.28 31.06
C SER A 300 10.08 -15.52 31.06
N LEU A 301 9.26 -15.70 30.00
CA LEU A 301 7.92 -15.10 29.97
C LEU A 301 6.95 -15.76 30.95
N ASP A 302 7.04 -17.09 31.16
CA ASP A 302 6.24 -17.77 32.18
C ASP A 302 6.50 -17.18 33.59
N SER A 303 7.78 -16.85 33.88
CA SER A 303 8.14 -16.19 35.13
C SER A 303 7.58 -14.76 35.22
N ILE A 304 7.65 -13.99 34.13
CA ILE A 304 7.09 -12.63 34.07
C ILE A 304 5.56 -12.68 34.20
N TYR A 305 4.92 -13.65 33.55
CA TYR A 305 3.47 -13.88 33.65
C TYR A 305 3.06 -14.14 35.11
N ALA A 306 3.81 -14.98 35.83
CA ALA A 306 3.54 -15.27 37.24
C ALA A 306 3.68 -14.03 38.13
N LEU A 307 4.69 -13.18 37.89
CA LEU A 307 4.87 -11.92 38.63
C LEU A 307 3.71 -10.94 38.40
N ILE A 308 3.22 -10.84 37.14
CA ILE A 308 2.07 -9.97 36.85
C ILE A 308 0.78 -10.53 37.47
N LYS A 309 0.56 -11.85 37.38
CA LYS A 309 -0.63 -12.52 37.94
C LYS A 309 -0.69 -12.48 39.48
N SER A 310 0.47 -12.37 40.14
CA SER A 310 0.54 -12.18 41.60
C SER A 310 0.51 -10.71 42.03
N ASP A 311 0.24 -9.78 41.13
CA ASP A 311 0.27 -8.33 41.35
C ASP A 311 1.61 -7.81 41.93
N SER A 312 2.69 -8.59 41.75
CA SER A 312 4.04 -8.18 42.21
C SER A 312 4.65 -7.11 41.30
N ILE A 313 4.18 -6.98 40.08
CA ILE A 313 4.57 -5.96 39.13
C ILE A 313 3.39 -5.67 38.17
N THR A 314 3.25 -4.42 37.75
CA THR A 314 2.25 -4.08 36.69
C THR A 314 2.69 -4.59 35.34
N PHE A 315 1.75 -4.75 34.40
CA PHE A 315 2.10 -5.13 33.02
C PHE A 315 3.03 -4.10 32.38
N GLU A 316 2.74 -2.83 32.58
CA GLU A 316 3.49 -1.70 32.03
C GLU A 316 4.94 -1.68 32.51
N ASP A 317 5.15 -1.88 33.81
CA ASP A 317 6.50 -1.92 34.41
C ASP A 317 7.27 -3.18 33.96
N ALA A 318 6.57 -4.31 33.86
CA ALA A 318 7.14 -5.54 33.32
C ALA A 318 7.55 -5.37 31.85
N ALA A 319 6.73 -4.70 31.02
CA ALA A 319 7.05 -4.41 29.63
C ALA A 319 8.30 -3.51 29.51
N MET A 320 8.37 -2.42 30.28
CA MET A 320 9.53 -1.54 30.30
C MET A 320 10.81 -2.25 30.73
N LYS A 321 10.73 -3.12 31.73
CA LYS A 321 11.88 -3.77 32.34
C LYS A 321 12.37 -4.99 31.57
N TYR A 322 11.46 -5.77 31.04
CA TYR A 322 11.77 -7.11 30.54
C TYR A 322 11.55 -7.32 29.04
N SER A 323 10.75 -6.48 28.36
CA SER A 323 10.48 -6.66 26.94
C SER A 323 11.71 -6.38 26.08
N ASP A 324 11.92 -7.22 25.07
CA ASP A 324 12.94 -7.03 24.04
C ASP A 324 12.38 -6.22 22.83
N ASP A 325 11.08 -5.94 22.81
CA ASP A 325 10.38 -5.25 21.72
C ASP A 325 10.45 -3.72 21.88
N PRO A 326 10.49 -2.96 20.76
CA PRO A 326 10.46 -1.49 20.81
C PRO A 326 9.26 -0.89 21.54
N SER A 327 8.12 -1.59 21.58
CA SER A 327 6.90 -1.14 22.30
C SER A 327 7.13 -0.92 23.81
N LYS A 328 8.23 -1.45 24.38
CA LYS A 328 8.61 -1.16 25.76
C LYS A 328 8.72 0.34 26.06
N LYS A 329 9.09 1.17 25.06
CA LYS A 329 9.14 2.64 25.20
C LYS A 329 7.77 3.25 25.40
N ASN A 330 6.72 2.56 24.96
CA ASN A 330 5.32 2.91 25.17
C ASN A 330 4.65 2.00 26.21
N ARG A 331 5.41 1.56 27.23
CA ARG A 331 4.92 0.68 28.29
C ARG A 331 4.29 -0.62 27.78
N GLY A 332 4.80 -1.12 26.66
CA GLY A 332 4.32 -2.33 26.00
C GLY A 332 3.10 -2.15 25.12
N LEU A 333 2.45 -0.98 25.09
CA LEU A 333 1.27 -0.75 24.24
C LEU A 333 1.66 -0.70 22.76
N LEU A 334 0.89 -1.39 21.95
CA LEU A 334 0.98 -1.32 20.50
C LEU A 334 0.49 0.05 20.01
N VAL A 335 1.05 0.50 18.90
CA VAL A 335 0.65 1.75 18.23
C VAL A 335 0.11 1.40 16.85
N ASN A 336 -1.09 1.85 16.57
CA ASN A 336 -1.70 1.78 15.26
C ASN A 336 -0.97 2.78 14.34
N THR A 337 -0.31 2.28 13.32
CA THR A 337 0.52 3.08 12.40
C THR A 337 -0.31 3.99 11.50
N GLU A 338 -1.60 3.70 11.31
CA GLU A 338 -2.51 4.51 10.50
C GLU A 338 -3.02 5.73 11.26
N THR A 339 -3.36 5.53 12.55
CA THR A 339 -3.97 6.58 13.39
C THR A 339 -2.98 7.26 14.34
N GLY A 340 -1.82 6.66 14.58
CA GLY A 340 -0.83 7.12 15.58
C GLY A 340 -1.28 6.93 17.03
N THR A 341 -2.38 6.23 17.28
CA THR A 341 -2.95 6.00 18.63
C THR A 341 -2.71 4.56 19.09
N SER A 342 -3.03 4.24 20.35
CA SER A 342 -3.02 2.86 20.88
C SER A 342 -4.32 2.09 20.61
N LYS A 343 -5.26 2.69 19.91
CA LYS A 343 -6.58 2.13 19.64
C LYS A 343 -6.59 1.40 18.31
N PHE A 344 -7.18 0.21 18.29
CA PHE A 344 -7.34 -0.63 17.11
C PHE A 344 -8.79 -1.10 16.98
N GLU A 345 -9.35 -1.03 15.80
CA GLU A 345 -10.49 -1.87 15.46
C GLU A 345 -10.00 -3.33 15.32
N PRO A 346 -10.84 -4.34 15.58
CA PRO A 346 -10.40 -5.74 15.59
C PRO A 346 -9.76 -6.22 14.29
N ASP A 347 -10.20 -5.71 13.16
CA ASP A 347 -9.69 -6.02 11.80
C ASP A 347 -8.34 -5.34 11.48
N GLN A 348 -7.95 -4.31 12.24
CA GLN A 348 -6.65 -3.65 12.14
C GLN A 348 -5.54 -4.38 12.90
N LEU A 349 -5.90 -5.34 13.75
CA LEU A 349 -4.91 -6.15 14.47
C LEU A 349 -4.36 -7.27 13.57
N ASP A 350 -3.08 -7.60 13.78
CA ASP A 350 -2.52 -8.84 13.25
C ASP A 350 -3.41 -10.03 13.67
N GLN A 351 -3.68 -10.92 12.73
CA GLN A 351 -4.62 -12.03 12.94
C GLN A 351 -4.22 -12.92 14.13
N THR A 352 -2.91 -13.11 14.35
CA THR A 352 -2.41 -13.91 15.48
C THR A 352 -2.59 -13.20 16.82
N VAL A 353 -2.54 -11.85 16.83
CA VAL A 353 -2.87 -11.04 18.00
C VAL A 353 -4.36 -11.10 18.29
N PHE A 354 -5.17 -10.88 17.26
CA PHE A 354 -6.62 -10.87 17.37
C PHE A 354 -7.17 -12.14 18.02
N PHE A 355 -6.79 -13.33 17.51
CA PHE A 355 -7.27 -14.61 18.03
C PHE A 355 -6.93 -14.88 19.50
N VAL A 356 -5.86 -14.29 20.00
CA VAL A 356 -5.48 -14.40 21.42
C VAL A 356 -6.25 -13.38 22.25
N VAL A 357 -6.26 -12.13 21.81
CA VAL A 357 -6.87 -11.00 22.53
C VAL A 357 -8.38 -11.15 22.60
N ASP A 358 -9.01 -11.73 21.57
CA ASP A 358 -10.46 -11.94 21.56
C ASP A 358 -10.98 -12.79 22.72
N LYS A 359 -10.14 -13.68 23.22
CA LYS A 359 -10.46 -14.57 24.38
C LYS A 359 -10.22 -13.92 25.75
N LEU A 360 -9.59 -12.75 25.76
CA LEU A 360 -9.26 -12.03 27.00
C LEU A 360 -10.36 -11.04 27.39
N LYS A 361 -10.53 -10.87 28.69
CA LYS A 361 -11.29 -9.74 29.26
C LYS A 361 -10.37 -8.54 29.44
N ALA A 362 -10.94 -7.32 29.45
CA ALA A 362 -10.19 -6.13 29.76
C ALA A 362 -9.45 -6.26 31.11
N GLY A 363 -8.17 -5.93 31.12
CA GLY A 363 -7.26 -6.12 32.26
C GLY A 363 -6.58 -7.49 32.31
N GLU A 364 -6.87 -8.41 31.39
CA GLU A 364 -6.24 -9.74 31.39
C GLU A 364 -5.03 -9.83 30.45
N ILE A 365 -4.11 -10.73 30.83
CA ILE A 365 -2.93 -11.11 30.03
C ILE A 365 -3.06 -12.54 29.53
N SER A 366 -2.50 -12.78 28.34
CA SER A 366 -2.41 -14.15 27.80
C SER A 366 -1.28 -14.96 28.45
N GLN A 367 -1.33 -16.27 28.33
CA GLN A 367 -0.13 -17.12 28.45
C GLN A 367 0.89 -16.72 27.37
N PRO A 368 2.20 -17.06 27.54
CA PRO A 368 3.17 -16.91 26.49
C PRO A 368 2.77 -17.62 25.20
N VAL A 369 2.64 -16.89 24.12
CA VAL A 369 2.30 -17.41 22.78
C VAL A 369 3.46 -17.21 21.81
N PRO A 370 3.68 -18.15 20.87
CA PRO A 370 4.72 -17.99 19.86
C PRO A 370 4.37 -16.85 18.90
N MET A 371 5.40 -16.18 18.39
CA MET A 371 5.28 -15.16 17.34
C MET A 371 6.48 -15.22 16.40
N LYS A 372 6.33 -14.57 15.25
CA LYS A 372 7.44 -14.16 14.39
C LYS A 372 7.55 -12.65 14.41
N THR A 373 8.78 -12.12 14.48
CA THR A 373 9.03 -10.70 14.30
C THR A 373 8.87 -10.29 12.84
N ASP A 374 8.84 -9.00 12.56
CA ASP A 374 8.81 -8.47 11.17
C ASP A 374 10.02 -8.93 10.35
N GLU A 375 11.13 -9.28 11.02
CA GLU A 375 12.34 -9.85 10.41
C GLU A 375 12.24 -11.38 10.23
N GLY A 376 11.09 -12.00 10.53
CA GLY A 376 10.86 -13.44 10.44
C GLY A 376 11.49 -14.28 11.55
N LYS A 377 12.06 -13.65 12.60
CA LYS A 377 12.67 -14.36 13.73
C LYS A 377 11.60 -14.93 14.67
N GLN A 378 11.83 -16.16 15.16
CA GLN A 378 10.95 -16.76 16.14
C GLN A 378 11.15 -16.11 17.52
N ALA A 379 10.06 -15.85 18.22
CA ALA A 379 10.02 -15.29 19.57
C ALA A 379 8.78 -15.77 20.31
N TYR A 380 8.67 -15.41 21.57
CA TYR A 380 7.44 -15.56 22.37
C TYR A 380 6.98 -14.20 22.87
N ARG A 381 5.67 -14.05 23.05
CA ARG A 381 5.07 -12.84 23.65
C ARG A 381 3.96 -13.17 24.62
N ILE A 382 3.76 -12.30 25.59
CA ILE A 382 2.54 -12.16 26.38
C ILE A 382 1.76 -11.02 25.80
N LEU A 383 0.45 -11.19 25.56
CA LEU A 383 -0.47 -10.13 25.14
C LEU A 383 -1.29 -9.66 26.33
N PHE A 384 -1.60 -8.39 26.35
CA PHE A 384 -2.42 -7.72 27.39
C PHE A 384 -3.58 -7.01 26.71
N LEU A 385 -4.80 -7.33 27.09
CA LEU A 385 -5.96 -6.54 26.68
C LEU A 385 -6.20 -5.45 27.74
N LYS A 386 -5.70 -4.24 27.47
CA LYS A 386 -5.84 -3.11 28.40
C LYS A 386 -7.29 -2.63 28.51
N SER A 387 -7.95 -2.46 27.36
CA SER A 387 -9.35 -2.04 27.28
C SER A 387 -10.03 -2.62 26.07
N ARG A 388 -11.34 -2.77 26.16
CA ARG A 388 -12.23 -3.11 25.03
C ARG A 388 -13.51 -2.32 25.20
N THR A 389 -13.94 -1.64 24.13
CA THR A 389 -15.27 -1.03 24.06
C THR A 389 -16.21 -1.94 23.28
N ASP A 390 -17.45 -2.00 23.66
CA ASP A 390 -18.47 -2.67 22.86
C ASP A 390 -18.88 -1.78 21.67
N PRO A 391 -19.33 -2.35 20.57
CA PRO A 391 -19.92 -1.57 19.49
C PRO A 391 -21.09 -0.74 20.02
N HIS A 392 -21.09 0.54 19.75
CA HIS A 392 -22.12 1.46 20.25
C HIS A 392 -22.41 2.56 19.24
N ARG A 393 -23.56 3.20 19.35
CA ARG A 393 -23.82 4.41 18.58
C ARG A 393 -22.93 5.54 19.08
N ALA A 394 -22.29 6.26 18.17
CA ALA A 394 -21.39 7.36 18.49
C ALA A 394 -22.05 8.33 19.48
N ASN A 395 -21.28 8.78 20.47
CA ASN A 395 -21.73 9.72 21.47
C ASN A 395 -20.68 10.81 21.75
N MET A 396 -21.14 11.99 22.17
CA MET A 396 -20.28 13.16 22.37
C MET A 396 -19.27 13.02 23.50
N LYS A 397 -19.43 12.02 24.38
CA LYS A 397 -18.54 11.83 25.55
C LYS A 397 -17.31 10.99 25.17
N ASP A 398 -17.55 9.88 24.49
CA ASP A 398 -16.55 8.85 24.25
C ASP A 398 -15.93 8.96 22.84
N ASP A 399 -16.69 9.54 21.87
CA ASP A 399 -16.36 9.57 20.45
C ASP A 399 -16.21 11.00 19.88
N TYR A 400 -15.88 11.96 20.75
CA TYR A 400 -15.82 13.37 20.35
C TYR A 400 -14.91 13.61 19.13
N ASP A 401 -13.71 13.03 19.14
CA ASP A 401 -12.74 13.21 18.05
C ASP A 401 -13.25 12.64 16.71
N TYR A 402 -13.92 11.49 16.75
CA TYR A 402 -14.57 10.89 15.59
C TYR A 402 -15.67 11.80 15.04
N ILE A 403 -16.54 12.30 15.91
CA ILE A 403 -17.64 13.22 15.54
C ILE A 403 -17.08 14.55 15.03
N GLN A 404 -15.99 15.06 15.65
CA GLN A 404 -15.31 16.28 15.22
C GLN A 404 -14.72 16.11 13.80
N ALA A 405 -14.08 14.98 13.51
CA ALA A 405 -13.56 14.69 12.17
C ALA A 405 -14.67 14.63 11.13
N ALA A 406 -15.80 14.01 11.46
CA ALA A 406 -16.96 13.94 10.58
C ALA A 406 -17.59 15.33 10.34
N ALA A 407 -17.72 16.14 11.38
CA ALA A 407 -18.20 17.52 11.27
C ALA A 407 -17.25 18.41 10.44
N LEU A 408 -15.94 18.24 10.63
CA LEU A 408 -14.92 18.92 9.82
C LEU A 408 -15.04 18.54 8.35
N LYS A 409 -15.14 17.24 8.04
CA LYS A 409 -15.29 16.75 6.67
C LYS A 409 -16.56 17.29 6.01
N GLN A 410 -17.67 17.33 6.74
CA GLN A 410 -18.92 17.93 6.23
C GLN A 410 -18.72 19.41 5.89
N LYS A 411 -18.07 20.18 6.79
CA LYS A 411 -17.78 21.60 6.56
C LYS A 411 -16.85 21.81 5.38
N GLN A 412 -15.82 20.98 5.23
CA GLN A 412 -14.90 20.99 4.09
C GLN A 412 -15.64 20.71 2.78
N ASN A 413 -16.50 19.68 2.75
CA ASN A 413 -17.30 19.35 1.59
C ASN A 413 -18.17 20.54 1.16
N LYS A 414 -18.82 21.23 2.10
CA LYS A 414 -19.61 22.43 1.81
C LYS A 414 -18.77 23.55 1.20
N ILE A 415 -17.56 23.79 1.69
CA ILE A 415 -16.64 24.78 1.13
C ILE A 415 -16.21 24.38 -0.28
N ILE A 416 -15.95 23.09 -0.53
CA ILE A 416 -15.65 22.56 -1.87
C ILE A 416 -16.84 22.79 -2.81
N GLU A 417 -18.07 22.51 -2.37
CA GLU A 417 -19.27 22.76 -3.16
C GLU A 417 -19.42 24.24 -3.55
N GLU A 418 -19.20 25.15 -2.62
CA GLU A 418 -19.24 26.59 -2.87
C GLU A 418 -18.13 27.00 -3.85
N TRP A 419 -16.95 26.41 -3.70
CA TRP A 419 -15.83 26.62 -4.61
C TRP A 419 -16.14 26.12 -6.03
N ILE A 420 -16.72 24.92 -6.18
CA ILE A 420 -17.15 24.37 -7.48
C ILE A 420 -18.12 25.35 -8.17
N LYS A 421 -19.18 25.78 -7.48
CA LYS A 421 -20.18 26.70 -8.01
C LYS A 421 -19.52 27.99 -8.53
N LYS A 422 -18.58 28.56 -7.77
CA LYS A 422 -17.87 29.77 -8.15
C LYS A 422 -16.93 29.54 -9.36
N LYS A 423 -16.21 28.42 -9.39
CA LYS A 423 -15.20 28.16 -10.42
C LYS A 423 -15.80 27.63 -11.71
N ALA A 424 -16.89 26.87 -11.67
CA ALA A 424 -17.59 26.39 -12.85
C ALA A 424 -18.07 27.56 -13.73
N VAL A 425 -18.63 28.62 -13.12
CA VAL A 425 -19.06 29.81 -13.85
C VAL A 425 -17.88 30.60 -14.46
N ALA A 426 -16.73 30.58 -13.80
CA ALA A 426 -15.54 31.33 -14.22
C ALA A 426 -14.61 30.60 -15.21
N THR A 427 -14.89 29.31 -15.46
CA THR A 427 -14.07 28.43 -16.30
C THR A 427 -14.84 28.10 -17.58
N TYR A 428 -14.14 28.07 -18.72
CA TYR A 428 -14.75 27.55 -19.95
C TYR A 428 -15.04 26.06 -19.78
N ILE A 429 -16.31 25.69 -19.84
CA ILE A 429 -16.77 24.31 -19.77
C ILE A 429 -17.72 24.05 -20.94
N HIS A 430 -17.42 23.00 -21.70
CA HIS A 430 -18.26 22.50 -22.76
C HIS A 430 -18.56 21.02 -22.51
N ILE A 431 -19.84 20.64 -22.61
CA ILE A 431 -20.30 19.26 -22.47
C ILE A 431 -21.02 18.87 -23.75
N ALA A 432 -20.77 17.70 -24.30
CA ALA A 432 -21.41 17.18 -25.49
C ALA A 432 -22.93 17.09 -25.31
N ASP A 433 -23.69 17.37 -26.37
CA ASP A 433 -25.14 17.51 -26.30
C ASP A 433 -25.86 16.28 -25.73
N GLU A 434 -25.33 15.09 -25.98
CA GLU A 434 -25.86 13.83 -25.46
C GLU A 434 -25.84 13.72 -23.93
N TYR A 435 -24.93 14.44 -23.25
CA TYR A 435 -24.80 14.46 -21.80
C TYR A 435 -25.45 15.69 -21.13
N LYS A 436 -26.00 16.62 -21.92
CA LYS A 436 -26.72 17.80 -21.37
C LYS A 436 -28.01 17.44 -20.65
N SER A 437 -28.57 16.25 -20.93
CA SER A 437 -29.74 15.72 -20.23
C SER A 437 -29.44 15.15 -18.85
N CYS A 438 -28.14 15.01 -18.49
CA CYS A 438 -27.71 14.55 -17.17
C CYS A 438 -28.18 15.51 -16.07
N LYS A 439 -28.70 14.94 -14.97
CA LYS A 439 -29.04 15.71 -13.76
C LYS A 439 -27.79 15.84 -12.90
N PHE A 440 -27.05 16.89 -13.14
CA PHE A 440 -25.88 17.24 -12.36
C PHE A 440 -26.24 17.90 -11.02
N ASN A 441 -25.43 17.72 -10.00
CA ASN A 441 -25.56 18.38 -8.71
C ASN A 441 -25.12 19.85 -8.76
N TYR A 442 -24.28 20.19 -9.74
CA TYR A 442 -23.77 21.55 -9.98
C TYR A 442 -24.14 22.05 -11.36
N GLN A 443 -24.20 23.36 -11.51
CA GLN A 443 -24.39 23.99 -12.80
C GLN A 443 -23.04 24.07 -13.53
N TRP A 444 -22.81 23.14 -14.46
CA TRP A 444 -21.57 23.04 -15.24
C TRP A 444 -21.56 23.82 -16.54
N PHE A 445 -22.71 24.25 -17.00
CA PHE A 445 -22.90 25.03 -18.25
C PHE A 445 -24.07 26.00 -18.09
N ASN A 446 -24.02 27.09 -18.83
CA ASN A 446 -25.08 28.11 -18.89
C ASN A 446 -26.15 27.72 -19.90
#